data_958c9971952644d0e483bde41ce8c130
#
_entry.id   958c9971952644d0e483bde41ce8c130
#
_cell.length_a   1.000
_cell.length_b   1.000
_cell.length_c   1.000
_cell.angle_alpha   90.00
_cell.angle_beta   90.00
_cell.angle_gamma   90.00
#
_symmetry.space_group_name_H-M   'P 1'
#
loop_
_entity.id
_entity.type
_entity.pdbx_description
1 polymer ?
#
loop_
_entity_poly.entity_id
_entity_poly.type
_entity_poly.pdbx_seq_one_letter_code
_entity_poly.pdbx_strand_id
1 'polypeptide(L)'
;MLFSTTLQPESEATPPTSQNSPTSQTCPISQISEISQQTALSEFIDDAAFPCVGAKSALNKGRMRFAKYSSLGSTSDAISLCARLRKFSDEFPDPGTSPVSFIAMFRNPVPDEKTFETALWLHLQLMHEHDRLDFEWDRAVDSDPSSNDFSFSIGGRAFFVVGLHQTASRVSRRAPFPCLVFNFHSQFQALKSSGKFQSMQTVIRARDIELHGSVNPVLERFGAASEARQYSGRAVADDWRCPFTSREAADA
;
A
#
# COMPACT_ATOMS: atom_id res chain seq x y z
N MET A 1 -64.95 -50.12 48.58
CA MET A 1 -64.29 -49.82 49.86
C MET A 1 -63.16 -48.89 49.56
N LEU A 2 -63.25 -47.76 50.18
CA LEU A 2 -62.31 -46.58 50.07
C LEU A 2 -60.90 -46.91 50.65
N PHE A 3 -59.92 -46.41 50.07
CA PHE A 3 -58.81 -45.77 50.80
C PHE A 3 -58.12 -44.68 49.92
N SER A 4 -58.26 -43.46 50.42
CA SER A 4 -57.61 -42.25 50.00
C SER A 4 -56.22 -42.23 50.57
N THR A 5 -55.23 -41.96 49.81
CA THR A 5 -53.86 -41.56 50.29
C THR A 5 -53.35 -40.31 49.57
N THR A 6 -53.31 -39.27 50.34
CA THR A 6 -52.82 -37.95 50.00
C THR A 6 -51.30 -38.01 49.90
N LEU A 7 -50.74 -37.53 48.79
CA LEU A 7 -49.30 -37.26 48.64
C LEU A 7 -49.07 -35.75 48.49
N GLN A 8 -48.17 -35.22 49.30
CA GLN A 8 -47.73 -33.85 49.30
C GLN A 8 -46.80 -33.54 48.09
N PRO A 9 -46.70 -32.31 47.64
CA PRO A 9 -45.86 -31.94 46.52
C PRO A 9 -44.41 -31.79 46.93
N GLU A 10 -43.52 -32.42 46.19
CA GLU A 10 -42.06 -32.19 46.25
C GLU A 10 -41.66 -30.89 45.57
N SER A 11 -40.67 -30.20 46.19
CA SER A 11 -40.14 -28.92 45.80
C SER A 11 -39.39 -29.01 44.47
N GLU A 12 -39.74 -28.17 43.53
CA GLU A 12 -39.00 -27.93 42.29
C GLU A 12 -37.61 -27.25 42.59
N ALA A 13 -36.55 -27.96 42.25
CA ALA A 13 -35.21 -27.43 42.21
C ALA A 13 -34.96 -26.82 40.83
N THR A 14 -34.80 -25.49 40.75
CA THR A 14 -34.40 -24.75 39.57
C THR A 14 -32.94 -25.04 39.21
N PRO A 15 -32.58 -25.36 37.94
CA PRO A 15 -31.20 -25.48 37.52
C PRO A 15 -30.54 -24.09 37.33
N PRO A 16 -29.23 -23.91 37.58
CA PRO A 16 -28.56 -22.64 37.41
C PRO A 16 -28.43 -22.27 35.94
N THR A 17 -28.88 -21.08 35.62
CA THR A 17 -28.73 -20.45 34.31
C THR A 17 -27.24 -20.09 34.07
N SER A 18 -26.56 -20.90 33.27
CA SER A 18 -25.21 -20.58 32.75
C SER A 18 -25.38 -19.62 31.58
N GLN A 19 -25.29 -18.33 31.84
CA GLN A 19 -25.09 -17.30 30.81
C GLN A 19 -23.58 -17.16 30.55
N ASN A 20 -23.06 -17.90 29.61
CA ASN A 20 -21.80 -17.57 28.96
C ASN A 20 -22.10 -17.26 27.49
N SER A 21 -22.41 -15.99 27.22
CA SER A 21 -22.34 -15.42 25.88
C SER A 21 -20.86 -15.28 25.52
N PRO A 22 -20.41 -15.73 24.33
CA PRO A 22 -19.05 -15.45 23.92
C PRO A 22 -18.92 -13.96 23.64
N THR A 23 -18.12 -13.30 24.46
CA THR A 23 -17.66 -11.94 24.24
C THR A 23 -16.98 -11.94 22.85
N SER A 24 -17.55 -11.23 21.90
CA SER A 24 -16.93 -11.00 20.59
C SER A 24 -15.61 -10.27 20.85
N GLN A 25 -14.52 -10.99 20.73
CA GLN A 25 -13.20 -10.39 20.69
C GLN A 25 -13.14 -9.51 19.45
N THR A 26 -13.36 -8.23 19.63
CA THR A 26 -13.12 -7.19 18.64
C THR A 26 -11.66 -7.25 18.27
N CYS A 27 -11.38 -7.47 17.00
CA CYS A 27 -10.03 -7.54 16.44
C CYS A 27 -9.22 -6.28 16.87
N PRO A 28 -8.01 -6.42 17.41
CA PRO A 28 -7.26 -5.30 18.01
C PRO A 28 -6.89 -4.18 17.03
N ILE A 29 -7.14 -4.36 15.73
CA ILE A 29 -6.79 -3.39 14.66
C ILE A 29 -7.68 -2.14 14.67
N SER A 30 -8.88 -2.17 15.26
CA SER A 30 -9.83 -1.04 15.25
C SER A 30 -9.50 0.10 16.24
N GLN A 31 -8.52 -0.08 17.11
CA GLN A 31 -8.19 0.88 18.19
C GLN A 31 -6.80 1.51 18.07
N ILE A 32 -6.09 1.35 16.95
CA ILE A 32 -4.81 2.04 16.75
C ILE A 32 -5.11 3.53 16.52
N SER A 33 -4.71 4.38 17.46
CA SER A 33 -4.88 5.84 17.38
C SER A 33 -4.12 6.39 16.17
N GLU A 34 -4.49 7.60 15.72
CA GLU A 34 -3.89 8.18 14.51
C GLU A 34 -2.36 8.33 14.58
N ILE A 35 -1.82 8.65 15.73
CA ILE A 35 -0.37 8.74 15.98
C ILE A 35 0.27 7.35 15.85
N SER A 36 -0.43 6.28 16.24
CA SER A 36 0.11 4.94 16.26
C SER A 36 0.32 4.33 14.86
N GLN A 37 -0.48 4.67 13.83
CA GLN A 37 -0.28 4.14 12.48
C GLN A 37 1.01 4.65 11.84
N GLN A 38 1.25 5.97 11.91
CA GLN A 38 2.49 6.53 11.38
C GLN A 38 3.72 6.01 12.13
N THR A 39 3.63 5.90 13.46
CA THR A 39 4.69 5.34 14.29
C THR A 39 4.99 3.89 13.92
N ALA A 40 3.97 3.02 13.84
CA ALA A 40 4.14 1.62 13.45
C ALA A 40 4.76 1.45 12.06
N LEU A 41 4.40 2.31 11.10
CA LEU A 41 5.01 2.28 9.77
C LEU A 41 6.44 2.80 9.79
N SER A 42 6.73 3.83 10.59
CA SER A 42 8.09 4.36 10.74
C SER A 42 9.01 3.32 11.38
N GLU A 43 8.55 2.61 12.40
CA GLU A 43 9.26 1.50 13.03
C GLU A 43 9.52 0.36 12.03
N PHE A 44 8.52 -0.02 11.22
CA PHE A 44 8.68 -1.00 10.16
C PHE A 44 9.76 -0.60 9.14
N ILE A 45 9.81 0.67 8.74
CA ILE A 45 10.81 1.19 7.79
C ILE A 45 12.19 1.29 8.44
N ASP A 46 12.26 1.67 9.73
CA ASP A 46 13.53 1.85 10.45
C ASP A 46 14.13 0.53 10.94
N ASP A 47 13.37 -0.56 10.94
CA ASP A 47 13.85 -1.89 11.30
C ASP A 47 15.16 -2.23 10.57
N ALA A 48 16.15 -2.75 11.29
CA ALA A 48 17.48 -3.03 10.75
C ALA A 48 17.44 -3.93 9.50
N ALA A 49 16.53 -4.91 9.48
CA ALA A 49 16.32 -5.84 8.38
C ALA A 49 15.60 -5.24 7.17
N PHE A 50 14.93 -4.07 7.31
CA PHE A 50 14.22 -3.46 6.18
C PHE A 50 15.19 -3.09 5.06
N PRO A 51 15.00 -3.59 3.81
CA PRO A 51 16.05 -3.55 2.80
C PRO A 51 16.21 -2.19 2.11
N CYS A 52 15.15 -1.35 2.03
CA CYS A 52 15.17 -0.14 1.23
C CYS A 52 15.91 1.00 1.92
N VAL A 53 17.19 1.18 1.56
CA VAL A 53 18.03 2.28 2.07
C VAL A 53 17.50 3.66 1.67
N GLY A 54 16.81 3.78 0.53
CA GLY A 54 16.16 5.01 0.10
C GLY A 54 15.04 5.43 1.04
N ALA A 55 14.16 4.49 1.42
CA ALA A 55 13.10 4.76 2.38
C ALA A 55 13.64 5.14 3.75
N LYS A 56 14.64 4.41 4.28
CA LYS A 56 15.34 4.79 5.53
C LYS A 56 15.91 6.20 5.47
N SER A 57 16.59 6.54 4.36
CA SER A 57 17.14 7.88 4.17
C SER A 57 16.05 8.96 4.14
N ALA A 58 14.92 8.71 3.47
CA ALA A 58 13.80 9.65 3.44
C ALA A 58 13.17 9.84 4.82
N LEU A 59 12.99 8.75 5.58
CA LEU A 59 12.47 8.79 6.95
C LEU A 59 13.39 9.61 7.86
N ASN A 60 14.68 9.27 7.93
CA ASN A 60 15.65 9.89 8.82
C ASN A 60 15.92 11.37 8.51
N LYS A 61 15.69 11.79 7.24
CA LYS A 61 15.80 13.18 6.82
C LYS A 61 14.50 13.97 6.91
N GLY A 62 13.42 13.39 7.45
CA GLY A 62 12.11 14.04 7.52
C GLY A 62 11.49 14.35 6.15
N ARG A 63 11.86 13.58 5.10
CA ARG A 63 11.42 13.76 3.72
C ARG A 63 10.30 12.78 3.32
N MET A 64 9.60 12.20 4.28
CA MET A 64 8.37 11.46 4.07
C MET A 64 7.16 12.32 4.41
N ARG A 65 6.11 12.19 3.61
CA ARG A 65 4.78 12.75 3.90
C ARG A 65 3.80 11.62 4.05
N PHE A 66 2.91 11.73 5.01
CA PHE A 66 1.94 10.70 5.36
C PHE A 66 0.53 11.26 5.25
N ALA A 67 -0.39 10.47 4.72
CA ALA A 67 -1.81 10.76 4.76
C ALA A 67 -2.59 9.47 5.05
N LYS A 68 -3.75 9.63 5.70
CA LYS A 68 -4.61 8.54 6.14
C LYS A 68 -5.90 8.53 5.37
N TYR A 69 -6.32 7.32 5.04
CA TYR A 69 -7.51 7.04 4.27
C TYR A 69 -8.27 5.87 4.89
N SER A 70 -9.55 5.75 4.56
CA SER A 70 -10.39 4.67 5.07
C SER A 70 -10.13 3.37 4.34
N SER A 71 -10.24 3.37 3.01
CA SER A 71 -10.22 2.15 2.21
C SER A 71 -9.49 2.31 0.90
N LEU A 72 -8.62 1.37 0.60
CA LEU A 72 -8.05 1.22 -0.73
C LEU A 72 -9.18 0.86 -1.72
N GLY A 73 -9.25 1.54 -2.87
CA GLY A 73 -10.32 1.38 -3.86
C GLY A 73 -11.56 2.26 -3.63
N SER A 74 -11.56 3.13 -2.61
CA SER A 74 -12.62 4.11 -2.37
C SER A 74 -12.47 5.33 -3.29
N THR A 75 -13.56 5.75 -3.94
CA THR A 75 -13.58 6.93 -4.83
C THR A 75 -13.25 8.21 -4.07
N SER A 76 -13.85 8.43 -2.90
CA SER A 76 -13.58 9.64 -2.09
C SER A 76 -12.13 9.72 -1.63
N ASP A 77 -11.54 8.57 -1.23
CA ASP A 77 -10.16 8.50 -0.80
C ASP A 77 -9.20 8.71 -1.99
N ALA A 78 -9.53 8.18 -3.18
CA ALA A 78 -8.76 8.38 -4.40
C ALA A 78 -8.71 9.87 -4.82
N ILE A 79 -9.86 10.55 -4.84
CA ILE A 79 -9.95 11.99 -5.13
C ILE A 79 -9.13 12.81 -4.11
N SER A 80 -9.28 12.52 -2.82
CA SER A 80 -8.52 13.19 -1.77
C SER A 80 -7.00 12.96 -1.91
N LEU A 81 -6.60 11.76 -2.33
CA LEU A 81 -5.19 11.42 -2.55
C LEU A 81 -4.60 12.20 -3.74
N CYS A 82 -5.33 12.40 -4.84
CA CYS A 82 -4.90 13.24 -5.96
C CYS A 82 -4.53 14.66 -5.48
N ALA A 83 -5.41 15.30 -4.72
CA ALA A 83 -5.16 16.63 -4.19
C ALA A 83 -3.92 16.69 -3.27
N ARG A 84 -3.69 15.65 -2.48
CA ARG A 84 -2.52 15.54 -1.61
C ARG A 84 -1.23 15.32 -2.38
N LEU A 85 -1.25 14.51 -3.44
CA LEU A 85 -0.08 14.29 -4.29
C LEU A 85 0.30 15.53 -5.09
N ARG A 86 -0.68 16.31 -5.59
CA ARG A 86 -0.42 17.60 -6.22
C ARG A 86 0.29 18.55 -5.25
N LYS A 87 -0.23 18.69 -4.03
CA LYS A 87 0.42 19.50 -2.99
C LYS A 87 1.82 19.00 -2.64
N PHE A 88 2.04 17.69 -2.62
CA PHE A 88 3.35 17.08 -2.43
C PHE A 88 4.30 17.40 -3.58
N SER A 89 3.81 17.44 -4.82
CA SER A 89 4.58 17.86 -5.99
C SER A 89 4.99 19.33 -5.92
N ASP A 90 4.11 20.21 -5.43
CA ASP A 90 4.42 21.62 -5.22
C ASP A 90 5.46 21.82 -4.12
N GLU A 91 5.43 20.99 -3.06
CA GLU A 91 6.42 21.03 -1.98
C GLU A 91 7.82 20.56 -2.45
N PHE A 92 7.87 19.64 -3.42
CA PHE A 92 9.11 19.07 -3.96
C PHE A 92 9.16 19.22 -5.49
N PRO A 93 9.27 20.45 -6.02
CA PRO A 93 9.31 20.69 -7.47
C PRO A 93 10.53 20.03 -8.13
N ASP A 94 11.67 20.03 -7.44
CA ASP A 94 12.86 19.25 -7.78
C ASP A 94 13.30 18.39 -6.58
N PRO A 95 12.95 17.10 -6.56
CA PRO A 95 13.35 16.20 -5.47
C PRO A 95 14.85 15.89 -5.46
N GLY A 96 15.56 16.05 -6.59
CA GLY A 96 16.97 15.75 -6.75
C GLY A 96 17.33 14.29 -6.47
N THR A 97 18.54 14.04 -5.95
CA THR A 97 19.00 12.68 -5.61
C THR A 97 18.74 12.28 -4.15
N SER A 98 18.20 13.17 -3.32
CA SER A 98 17.88 12.86 -1.92
C SER A 98 16.47 12.26 -1.84
N PRO A 99 16.31 11.00 -1.41
CA PRO A 99 15.01 10.33 -1.42
C PRO A 99 13.91 11.12 -0.72
N VAL A 100 12.74 11.19 -1.35
CA VAL A 100 11.51 11.75 -0.82
C VAL A 100 10.35 10.84 -1.22
N SER A 101 9.39 10.62 -0.34
CA SER A 101 8.25 9.73 -0.58
C SER A 101 6.98 10.27 0.05
N PHE A 102 5.85 10.06 -0.62
CA PHE A 102 4.52 10.23 -0.05
C PHE A 102 3.91 8.87 0.25
N ILE A 103 3.33 8.69 1.43
CA ILE A 103 2.74 7.42 1.87
C ILE A 103 1.27 7.62 2.20
N ALA A 104 0.41 6.99 1.40
CA ALA A 104 -1.01 6.85 1.66
C ALA A 104 -1.24 5.59 2.52
N MET A 105 -1.78 5.76 3.72
CA MET A 105 -2.07 4.68 4.68
C MET A 105 -3.56 4.42 4.73
N PHE A 106 -3.98 3.16 4.56
CA PHE A 106 -5.40 2.77 4.56
C PHE A 106 -5.73 1.99 5.83
N ARG A 107 -6.84 2.35 6.47
CA ARG A 107 -7.26 1.74 7.75
C ARG A 107 -7.77 0.31 7.57
N ASN A 108 -8.56 0.07 6.51
CA ASN A 108 -9.20 -1.20 6.30
C ASN A 108 -8.18 -2.23 5.78
N PRO A 109 -8.03 -3.38 6.48
CA PRO A 109 -7.10 -4.42 6.07
C PRO A 109 -7.55 -5.09 4.78
N VAL A 110 -6.62 -5.77 4.12
CA VAL A 110 -6.89 -6.63 2.96
C VAL A 110 -6.62 -8.09 3.32
N PRO A 111 -7.44 -9.04 2.83
CA PRO A 111 -7.32 -10.45 3.21
C PRO A 111 -6.13 -11.16 2.58
N ASP A 112 -5.73 -10.78 1.35
CA ASP A 112 -4.68 -11.43 0.58
C ASP A 112 -4.07 -10.50 -0.48
N GLU A 113 -2.96 -10.96 -1.11
CA GLU A 113 -2.23 -10.21 -2.14
C GLU A 113 -3.04 -9.93 -3.41
N LYS A 114 -3.93 -10.85 -3.81
CA LYS A 114 -4.75 -10.67 -5.01
C LYS A 114 -5.81 -9.59 -4.79
N THR A 115 -6.46 -9.62 -3.65
CA THR A 115 -7.42 -8.59 -3.23
C THR A 115 -6.72 -7.23 -3.11
N PHE A 116 -5.50 -7.20 -2.55
CA PHE A 116 -4.71 -5.98 -2.50
C PHE A 116 -4.39 -5.44 -3.89
N GLU A 117 -3.91 -6.28 -4.80
CA GLU A 117 -3.61 -5.89 -6.18
C GLU A 117 -4.85 -5.35 -6.91
N THR A 118 -5.99 -6.02 -6.77
CA THR A 118 -7.26 -5.55 -7.36
C THR A 118 -7.65 -4.18 -6.82
N ALA A 119 -7.58 -4.00 -5.51
CA ALA A 119 -7.92 -2.74 -4.85
C ALA A 119 -6.94 -1.61 -5.20
N LEU A 120 -5.63 -1.92 -5.31
CA LEU A 120 -4.60 -0.99 -5.75
C LEU A 120 -4.91 -0.46 -7.15
N TRP A 121 -5.14 -1.35 -8.10
CA TRP A 121 -5.40 -0.93 -9.49
C TRP A 121 -6.72 -0.18 -9.64
N LEU A 122 -7.76 -0.60 -8.91
CA LEU A 122 -9.01 0.16 -8.84
C LEU A 122 -8.75 1.57 -8.29
N HIS A 123 -7.96 1.71 -7.24
CA HIS A 123 -7.66 3.01 -6.64
C HIS A 123 -6.88 3.92 -7.60
N LEU A 124 -5.86 3.38 -8.28
CA LEU A 124 -5.11 4.12 -9.29
C LEU A 124 -5.98 4.50 -10.49
N GLN A 125 -6.91 3.62 -10.92
CA GLN A 125 -7.87 3.94 -11.98
C GLN A 125 -8.79 5.09 -11.58
N LEU A 126 -9.35 5.07 -10.37
CA LEU A 126 -10.21 6.14 -9.85
C LEU A 126 -9.44 7.47 -9.73
N MET A 127 -8.18 7.42 -9.33
CA MET A 127 -7.30 8.59 -9.29
C MET A 127 -7.11 9.18 -10.69
N HIS A 128 -6.78 8.33 -11.67
CA HIS A 128 -6.59 8.74 -13.06
C HIS A 128 -7.86 9.35 -13.67
N GLU A 129 -9.02 8.69 -13.49
CA GLU A 129 -10.29 9.19 -14.03
C GLU A 129 -10.67 10.58 -13.46
N HIS A 130 -10.26 10.87 -12.25
CA HIS A 130 -10.44 12.19 -11.65
C HIS A 130 -9.40 13.21 -12.14
N ASP A 131 -8.12 12.80 -12.17
CA ASP A 131 -7.00 13.71 -12.45
C ASP A 131 -6.96 14.16 -13.92
N ARG A 132 -7.27 13.26 -14.86
CA ARG A 132 -7.26 13.52 -16.30
C ARG A 132 -8.26 14.60 -16.75
N LEU A 133 -9.19 15.00 -15.91
CA LEU A 133 -10.13 16.10 -16.21
C LEU A 133 -9.44 17.45 -16.19
N ASP A 134 -8.36 17.60 -15.43
CA ASP A 134 -7.66 18.86 -15.20
C ASP A 134 -6.18 18.82 -15.63
N PHE A 135 -5.59 17.62 -15.75
CA PHE A 135 -4.15 17.45 -15.96
C PHE A 135 -3.83 16.44 -17.06
N GLU A 136 -2.85 16.77 -17.89
CA GLU A 136 -2.25 15.83 -18.83
C GLU A 136 -1.34 14.84 -18.10
N TRP A 137 -1.09 13.69 -18.73
CA TRP A 137 -0.07 12.74 -18.27
C TRP A 137 1.32 13.37 -18.35
N ASP A 138 2.23 12.99 -17.44
CA ASP A 138 3.63 13.46 -17.48
C ASP A 138 4.28 13.02 -18.80
N ARG A 139 4.74 14.00 -19.58
CA ARG A 139 5.33 13.77 -20.92
C ARG A 139 6.68 13.06 -20.89
N ALA A 140 7.30 12.91 -19.71
CA ALA A 140 8.56 12.22 -19.54
C ALA A 140 8.42 10.69 -19.48
N VAL A 141 7.18 10.17 -19.44
CA VAL A 141 6.87 8.74 -19.30
C VAL A 141 5.71 8.34 -20.21
N ASP A 142 5.58 7.03 -20.45
CA ASP A 142 4.47 6.49 -21.21
C ASP A 142 3.23 6.28 -20.32
N SER A 143 2.05 6.47 -20.89
CA SER A 143 0.77 6.18 -20.23
C SER A 143 0.29 4.74 -20.44
N ASP A 144 0.84 4.01 -21.41
CA ASP A 144 0.53 2.60 -21.64
C ASP A 144 1.18 1.73 -20.57
N PRO A 145 0.39 1.04 -19.71
CA PRO A 145 0.93 0.20 -18.65
C PRO A 145 1.71 -1.03 -19.14
N SER A 146 1.68 -1.34 -20.43
CA SER A 146 2.52 -2.38 -21.01
C SER A 146 3.90 -1.89 -21.46
N SER A 147 4.09 -0.58 -21.59
CA SER A 147 5.35 0.05 -21.96
C SER A 147 6.41 -0.07 -20.87
N ASN A 148 7.67 -0.23 -21.27
CA ASN A 148 8.82 -0.21 -20.35
C ASN A 148 9.08 1.18 -19.75
N ASP A 149 8.54 2.22 -20.39
CA ASP A 149 8.66 3.62 -19.94
C ASP A 149 7.42 4.09 -19.17
N PHE A 150 6.49 3.16 -18.87
CA PHE A 150 5.31 3.47 -18.05
C PHE A 150 5.70 3.93 -16.66
N SER A 151 5.06 5.01 -16.19
CA SER A 151 5.03 5.38 -14.78
C SER A 151 3.73 6.14 -14.48
N PHE A 152 3.08 5.85 -13.35
CA PHE A 152 1.79 6.42 -13.01
C PHE A 152 1.86 7.94 -12.82
N SER A 153 0.96 8.70 -13.44
CA SER A 153 0.98 10.17 -13.41
C SER A 153 -0.23 10.76 -12.68
N ILE A 154 0.01 11.78 -11.84
CA ILE A 154 -0.99 12.61 -11.17
C ILE A 154 -0.52 14.06 -11.16
N GLY A 155 -1.38 15.00 -11.57
CA GLY A 155 -1.07 16.43 -11.62
C GLY A 155 0.10 16.73 -12.57
N GLY A 156 0.22 16.00 -13.68
CA GLY A 156 1.31 16.12 -14.64
C GLY A 156 2.68 15.66 -14.12
N ARG A 157 2.73 14.87 -13.04
CA ARG A 157 3.98 14.34 -12.44
C ARG A 157 3.92 12.84 -12.33
N ALA A 158 4.97 12.18 -12.81
CA ALA A 158 5.09 10.72 -12.78
C ALA A 158 5.63 10.19 -11.45
N PHE A 159 5.04 9.08 -10.99
CA PHE A 159 5.37 8.41 -9.73
C PHE A 159 5.57 6.91 -9.94
N PHE A 160 6.66 6.39 -9.41
CA PHE A 160 6.80 4.96 -9.15
C PHE A 160 6.00 4.59 -7.89
N VAL A 161 5.04 3.68 -8.03
CA VAL A 161 4.15 3.26 -6.94
C VAL A 161 4.65 1.98 -6.29
N VAL A 162 4.63 1.93 -4.96
CA VAL A 162 4.98 0.74 -4.19
C VAL A 162 3.84 0.40 -3.24
N GLY A 163 3.19 -0.74 -3.49
CA GLY A 163 2.17 -1.29 -2.61
C GLY A 163 2.78 -2.09 -1.46
N LEU A 164 2.28 -1.89 -0.25
CA LEU A 164 2.66 -2.60 0.97
C LEU A 164 1.40 -3.04 1.70
N HIS A 165 1.39 -4.23 2.31
CA HIS A 165 0.24 -4.69 3.10
C HIS A 165 0.62 -5.87 4.01
N GLN A 166 -0.20 -6.14 5.02
CA GLN A 166 0.10 -7.09 6.10
C GLN A 166 0.17 -8.57 5.64
N THR A 167 -0.48 -8.92 4.53
CA THR A 167 -0.55 -10.29 3.99
C THR A 167 0.43 -10.51 2.83
N ALA A 168 1.35 -9.57 2.58
CA ALA A 168 2.34 -9.71 1.51
C ALA A 168 3.21 -10.96 1.72
N SER A 169 3.44 -11.73 0.65
CA SER A 169 4.33 -12.90 0.68
C SER A 169 5.78 -12.48 0.96
N ARG A 170 6.22 -11.38 0.38
CA ARG A 170 7.55 -10.83 0.64
C ARG A 170 7.60 -10.03 1.94
N VAL A 171 8.54 -10.40 2.82
CA VAL A 171 8.71 -9.77 4.14
C VAL A 171 8.93 -8.25 4.01
N SER A 172 9.73 -7.81 3.03
CA SER A 172 10.01 -6.39 2.75
C SER A 172 8.76 -5.57 2.33
N ARG A 173 7.67 -6.23 1.97
CA ARG A 173 6.39 -5.60 1.62
C ARG A 173 5.31 -5.75 2.71
N ARG A 174 5.63 -6.47 3.80
CA ARG A 174 4.68 -6.82 4.86
C ARG A 174 4.55 -5.70 5.89
N ALA A 175 4.02 -4.55 5.45
CA ALA A 175 3.68 -3.45 6.35
C ALA A 175 2.50 -3.81 7.28
N PRO A 176 2.33 -3.13 8.43
CA PRO A 176 1.27 -3.45 9.41
C PRO A 176 -0.16 -3.20 8.89
N PHE A 177 -0.32 -2.42 7.82
CA PHE A 177 -1.60 -2.13 7.15
C PHE A 177 -1.36 -1.79 5.68
N PRO A 178 -2.43 -1.74 4.83
CA PRO A 178 -2.26 -1.40 3.42
C PRO A 178 -1.73 0.02 3.24
N CYS A 179 -0.72 0.16 2.38
CA CYS A 179 -0.13 1.45 2.02
C CYS A 179 0.15 1.52 0.52
N LEU A 180 0.06 2.72 -0.04
CA LEU A 180 0.65 3.07 -1.33
C LEU A 180 1.74 4.12 -1.10
N VAL A 181 2.94 3.82 -1.56
CA VAL A 181 4.09 4.72 -1.51
C VAL A 181 4.31 5.30 -2.89
N PHE A 182 4.30 6.62 -3.00
CA PHE A 182 4.54 7.35 -4.24
C PHE A 182 5.92 7.99 -4.18
N ASN A 183 6.77 7.63 -5.14
CA ASN A 183 8.12 8.16 -5.30
C ASN A 183 8.21 8.85 -6.65
N PHE A 184 8.74 10.07 -6.72
CA PHE A 184 8.87 10.74 -8.00
C PHE A 184 9.71 9.93 -9.00
N HIS A 185 9.21 9.72 -10.20
CA HIS A 185 9.95 9.07 -11.29
C HIS A 185 11.26 9.83 -11.59
N SER A 186 11.22 11.16 -11.62
CA SER A 186 12.39 12.02 -11.85
C SER A 186 13.53 11.76 -10.86
N GLN A 187 13.24 11.31 -9.64
CA GLN A 187 14.26 10.95 -8.65
C GLN A 187 15.09 9.73 -9.06
N PHE A 188 14.44 8.72 -9.66
CA PHE A 188 15.16 7.55 -10.18
C PHE A 188 16.05 7.92 -11.35
N GLN A 189 15.61 8.84 -12.22
CA GLN A 189 16.42 9.37 -13.32
C GLN A 189 17.64 10.14 -12.78
N ALA A 190 17.46 11.01 -11.78
CA ALA A 190 18.55 11.74 -11.14
C ALA A 190 19.55 10.80 -10.44
N LEU A 191 19.07 9.75 -9.78
CA LEU A 191 19.92 8.72 -9.17
C LEU A 191 20.71 7.93 -10.22
N LYS A 192 20.10 7.58 -11.36
CA LYS A 192 20.80 6.94 -12.48
C LYS A 192 21.91 7.84 -13.05
N SER A 193 21.55 9.08 -13.37
CA SER A 193 22.50 10.05 -13.95
C SER A 193 23.69 10.35 -13.04
N SER A 194 23.50 10.29 -11.71
CA SER A 194 24.56 10.47 -10.72
C SER A 194 25.38 9.20 -10.42
N GLY A 195 25.08 8.05 -11.04
CA GLY A 195 25.71 6.75 -10.77
C GLY A 195 25.36 6.11 -9.41
N LYS A 196 24.53 6.77 -8.60
CA LYS A 196 24.15 6.28 -7.26
C LYS A 196 23.12 5.15 -7.30
N PHE A 197 22.37 5.03 -8.38
CA PHE A 197 21.29 4.05 -8.50
C PHE A 197 21.80 2.60 -8.38
N GLN A 198 22.88 2.24 -9.08
CA GLN A 198 23.45 0.90 -9.04
C GLN A 198 23.96 0.50 -7.66
N SER A 199 24.64 1.43 -6.97
CA SER A 199 25.11 1.19 -5.60
C SER A 199 23.94 0.93 -4.64
N MET A 200 22.87 1.74 -4.72
CA MET A 200 21.65 1.54 -3.92
C MET A 200 20.97 0.21 -4.26
N GLN A 201 20.84 -0.12 -5.54
CA GLN A 201 20.21 -1.36 -5.99
C GLN A 201 20.97 -2.60 -5.48
N THR A 202 22.31 -2.57 -5.52
CA THR A 202 23.16 -3.65 -5.00
C THR A 202 22.93 -3.85 -3.51
N VAL A 203 22.91 -2.79 -2.72
CA VAL A 203 22.68 -2.87 -1.27
C VAL A 203 21.26 -3.38 -0.97
N ILE A 204 20.25 -2.86 -1.66
CA ILE A 204 18.85 -3.30 -1.48
C ILE A 204 18.70 -4.79 -1.82
N ARG A 205 19.28 -5.24 -2.92
CA ARG A 205 19.22 -6.67 -3.33
C ARG A 205 19.93 -7.59 -2.33
N ALA A 206 21.09 -7.21 -1.85
CA ALA A 206 21.80 -8.00 -0.83
C ALA A 206 20.96 -8.16 0.44
N ARG A 207 20.37 -7.08 0.94
CA ARG A 207 19.47 -7.09 2.11
C ARG A 207 18.17 -7.85 1.86
N ASP A 208 17.60 -7.75 0.66
CA ASP A 208 16.37 -8.49 0.30
C ASP A 208 16.63 -10.01 0.24
N ILE A 209 17.82 -10.42 -0.24
CA ILE A 209 18.26 -11.82 -0.18
C ILE A 209 18.44 -12.28 1.27
N GLU A 210 19.09 -11.49 2.12
CA GLU A 210 19.29 -11.80 3.54
C GLU A 210 17.94 -11.95 4.27
N LEU A 211 16.99 -11.05 3.98
CA LEU A 211 15.69 -11.04 4.63
C LEU A 211 14.74 -12.15 4.14
N HIS A 212 14.78 -12.48 2.85
CA HIS A 212 13.78 -13.36 2.22
C HIS A 212 14.36 -14.62 1.57
N GLY A 213 15.67 -14.76 1.52
CA GLY A 213 16.37 -15.89 0.89
C GLY A 213 16.46 -15.81 -0.63
N SER A 214 15.85 -14.80 -1.27
CA SER A 214 15.85 -14.62 -2.73
C SER A 214 15.65 -13.17 -3.13
N VAL A 215 16.18 -12.78 -4.30
CA VAL A 215 15.83 -11.49 -4.93
C VAL A 215 14.36 -11.51 -5.32
N ASN A 216 13.68 -10.37 -5.18
CA ASN A 216 12.33 -10.22 -5.69
C ASN A 216 12.31 -10.43 -7.21
N PRO A 217 11.59 -11.47 -7.73
CA PRO A 217 11.60 -11.80 -9.15
C PRO A 217 10.98 -10.70 -10.03
N VAL A 218 10.09 -9.87 -9.46
CA VAL A 218 9.49 -8.74 -10.18
C VAL A 218 10.31 -7.44 -10.06
N LEU A 219 11.39 -7.42 -9.26
CA LEU A 219 12.38 -6.34 -9.27
C LEU A 219 13.35 -6.52 -10.43
N GLU A 220 12.83 -6.42 -11.63
CA GLU A 220 13.67 -6.30 -12.80
C GLU A 220 14.46 -4.98 -12.81
N ARG A 221 15.36 -4.84 -13.76
CA ARG A 221 16.08 -3.59 -13.94
C ARG A 221 15.06 -2.53 -14.36
N PHE A 222 15.07 -1.40 -13.68
CA PHE A 222 14.28 -0.22 -14.06
C PHE A 222 14.46 0.06 -15.57
N GLY A 223 13.35 0.06 -16.32
CA GLY A 223 13.33 0.20 -17.78
C GLY A 223 13.53 -1.09 -18.58
N ALA A 224 13.68 -2.27 -17.94
CA ALA A 224 13.74 -3.56 -18.64
C ALA A 224 12.36 -4.20 -18.83
N ALA A 225 11.40 -3.84 -17.97
CA ALA A 225 10.00 -4.22 -18.06
C ALA A 225 9.15 -3.10 -17.45
N SER A 226 7.85 -3.09 -17.75
CA SER A 226 6.92 -2.11 -17.19
C SER A 226 6.94 -2.12 -15.66
N GLU A 227 7.00 -0.94 -15.06
CA GLU A 227 6.92 -0.74 -13.61
C GLU A 227 5.60 -1.27 -13.02
N ALA A 228 4.52 -1.31 -13.82
CA ALA A 228 3.21 -1.79 -13.40
C ALA A 228 3.28 -3.18 -12.76
N ARG A 229 4.14 -4.07 -13.27
CA ARG A 229 4.33 -5.43 -12.72
C ARG A 229 4.83 -5.45 -11.28
N GLN A 230 5.40 -4.34 -10.80
CA GLN A 230 6.05 -4.23 -9.50
C GLN A 230 5.19 -3.52 -8.45
N TYR A 231 4.13 -2.80 -8.86
CA TYR A 231 3.38 -1.92 -7.97
C TYR A 231 2.71 -2.67 -6.82
N SER A 232 2.01 -3.77 -7.09
CA SER A 232 1.36 -4.56 -6.02
C SER A 232 2.35 -5.31 -5.13
N GLY A 233 3.54 -5.65 -5.65
CA GLY A 233 4.53 -6.49 -4.97
C GLY A 233 4.25 -7.98 -5.06
N ARG A 234 3.07 -8.39 -5.57
CA ARG A 234 2.73 -9.79 -5.83
C ARG A 234 3.57 -10.35 -7.00
N ALA A 235 4.01 -11.59 -6.88
CA ALA A 235 4.58 -12.30 -8.01
C ALA A 235 3.51 -12.52 -9.08
N VAL A 236 3.79 -12.07 -10.30
CA VAL A 236 2.87 -12.19 -11.44
C VAL A 236 3.49 -13.05 -12.54
N ALA A 237 2.66 -13.82 -13.25
CA ALA A 237 3.08 -14.65 -14.36
C ALA A 237 3.46 -13.79 -15.60
N ASP A 238 4.14 -14.38 -16.57
CA ASP A 238 4.62 -13.65 -17.76
C ASP A 238 3.47 -13.11 -18.61
N ASP A 239 2.34 -13.81 -18.64
CA ASP A 239 1.12 -13.44 -19.36
C ASP A 239 0.25 -12.43 -18.61
N TRP A 240 0.64 -12.01 -17.40
CA TRP A 240 -0.10 -11.01 -16.62
C TRP A 240 -0.25 -9.70 -17.40
N ARG A 241 -1.46 -9.16 -17.39
CA ARG A 241 -1.78 -7.86 -17.97
C ARG A 241 -2.20 -6.90 -16.85
N CYS A 242 -1.69 -5.68 -16.92
CA CYS A 242 -2.12 -4.62 -16.02
C CYS A 242 -3.60 -4.31 -16.26
N PRO A 243 -4.45 -4.29 -15.22
CA PRO A 243 -5.87 -3.96 -15.38
C PRO A 243 -6.14 -2.46 -15.51
N PHE A 244 -5.12 -1.62 -15.34
CA PHE A 244 -5.21 -0.18 -15.52
C PHE A 244 -5.31 0.18 -17.00
N THR A 245 -6.13 1.18 -17.31
CA THR A 245 -6.29 1.73 -18.65
C THR A 245 -6.12 3.25 -18.59
N SER A 246 -5.10 3.75 -19.27
CA SER A 246 -4.97 5.19 -19.49
C SER A 246 -6.02 5.66 -20.50
N ARG A 247 -6.62 6.83 -20.24
CA ARG A 247 -7.46 7.54 -21.19
C ARG A 247 -6.86 8.93 -21.37
N GLU A 248 -6.86 9.43 -22.58
CA GLU A 248 -6.46 10.80 -22.85
C GLU A 248 -7.38 11.78 -22.10
N ALA A 249 -6.90 13.00 -21.82
CA ALA A 249 -7.72 14.06 -21.29
C ALA A 249 -8.94 14.21 -22.20
N ALA A 250 -10.14 14.32 -21.64
CA ALA A 250 -11.32 14.55 -22.45
C ALA A 250 -11.10 15.90 -23.17
N ASP A 251 -11.22 15.89 -24.50
CA ASP A 251 -11.22 17.11 -25.28
C ASP A 251 -12.30 18.05 -24.70
N ALA A 252 -11.85 19.19 -24.17
CA ALA A 252 -12.69 20.20 -23.51
C ALA A 252 -13.44 21.04 -24.52
#